data_5981c168a8914671da3c9c0654c06eb9
#
_entry.id   5981c168a8914671da3c9c0654c06eb9
#
_cell.length_a   1.000
_cell.length_b   1.000
_cell.length_c   1.000
_cell.angle_alpha   90.00
_cell.angle_beta   90.00
_cell.angle_gamma   90.00
#
_symmetry.space_group_name_H-M   'P 1'
#
loop_
_entity.id
_entity.type
_entity.pdbx_description
1 polymer ?
#
loop_
_entity_poly.entity_id
_entity_poly.type
_entity_poly.pdbx_seq_one_letter_code
_entity_poly.pdbx_strand_id
1 'polypeptide(L)'
;MTKLTTHVLDVYSGKPGKGILVELFYINNSERKKLMSTKLNEDGRANSPLAEGDVFIKGKYELVFHIGDYFKNISSTSDVPFLDDVVIRFGISDPTQHYHVPLLVSPWSYSTYRGS
;
A
#
# COMPACT_ATOMS: atom_id res chain seq x y z
N MET A 1 19.76 1.89 -6.69
CA MET A 1 18.82 0.85 -7.06
C MET A 1 17.41 1.38 -7.09
N THR A 2 16.69 1.01 -8.11
CA THR A 2 15.34 1.50 -8.33
C THR A 2 14.32 0.42 -7.99
N LYS A 3 13.38 0.77 -7.14
CA LYS A 3 12.39 -0.19 -6.66
C LYS A 3 11.20 0.57 -6.08
N LEU A 4 10.10 -0.16 -5.91
CA LEU A 4 8.88 0.34 -5.29
C LEU A 4 8.81 -0.19 -3.87
N THR A 5 8.63 0.69 -2.91
CA THR A 5 8.47 0.33 -1.49
C THR A 5 7.25 1.03 -0.90
N THR A 6 6.80 0.52 0.25
CA THR A 6 5.70 1.13 1.00
C THR A 6 6.00 1.08 2.49
N HIS A 7 5.25 1.89 3.24
CA HIS A 7 5.32 1.92 4.69
C HIS A 7 3.96 2.41 5.19
N VAL A 8 3.36 1.71 6.13
CA VAL A 8 2.07 2.11 6.67
C VAL A 8 2.22 2.53 8.13
N LEU A 9 1.72 3.72 8.44
CA LEU A 9 1.60 4.20 9.81
C LEU A 9 0.13 4.24 10.19
N ASP A 10 -0.23 3.51 11.23
CA ASP A 10 -1.54 3.55 11.85
C ASP A 10 -1.57 4.77 12.79
N VAL A 11 -2.14 5.88 12.30
CA VAL A 11 -2.16 7.13 13.08
C VAL A 11 -3.21 7.11 14.17
N TYR A 12 -4.15 6.15 14.13
CA TYR A 12 -5.13 5.97 15.19
C TYR A 12 -4.45 5.41 16.45
N SER A 13 -3.64 4.39 16.29
CA SER A 13 -2.94 3.73 17.40
C SER A 13 -1.55 4.33 17.68
N GLY A 14 -0.99 5.09 16.72
CA GLY A 14 0.36 5.62 16.82
C GLY A 14 1.43 4.55 16.63
N LYS A 15 1.15 3.54 15.80
CA LYS A 15 2.02 2.37 15.60
C LYS A 15 2.15 2.03 14.12
N PRO A 16 3.23 1.30 13.76
CA PRO A 16 3.31 0.76 12.41
C PRO A 16 2.14 -0.17 12.10
N GLY A 17 1.75 -0.23 10.83
CA GLY A 17 0.64 -1.07 10.37
C GLY A 17 1.04 -2.53 10.21
N LYS A 18 1.37 -3.20 11.30
CA LYS A 18 1.78 -4.59 11.31
C LYS A 18 0.65 -5.52 10.86
N GLY A 19 0.95 -6.41 9.93
CA GLY A 19 0.01 -7.45 9.53
C GLY A 19 -1.00 -7.03 8.47
N ILE A 20 -0.98 -5.79 8.02
CA ILE A 20 -1.87 -5.35 6.96
C ILE A 20 -1.51 -6.08 5.67
N LEU A 21 -2.54 -6.66 5.02
CA LEU A 21 -2.35 -7.27 3.71
C LEU A 21 -2.31 -6.17 2.66
N VAL A 22 -1.29 -6.21 1.80
CA VAL A 22 -1.08 -5.26 0.72
C VAL A 22 -0.95 -6.02 -0.59
N GLU A 23 -1.64 -5.56 -1.62
CA GLU A 23 -1.59 -6.16 -2.95
C GLU A 23 -1.16 -5.10 -3.96
N LEU A 24 -0.32 -5.50 -4.91
CA LEU A 24 0.13 -4.62 -5.99
C LEU A 24 -0.37 -5.15 -7.33
N PHE A 25 -0.94 -4.24 -8.12
CA PHE A 25 -1.44 -4.55 -9.45
C PHE A 25 -0.78 -3.63 -10.48
N TYR A 26 -0.59 -4.15 -11.68
CA TYR A 26 -0.24 -3.35 -12.85
C TYR A 26 -1.51 -3.10 -13.66
N ILE A 27 -1.71 -1.85 -14.07
CA ILE A 27 -2.90 -1.45 -14.81
C ILE A 27 -2.53 -1.29 -16.27
N ASN A 28 -3.11 -2.15 -17.11
CA ASN A 28 -2.91 -2.10 -18.57
C ASN A 28 -4.27 -1.88 -19.23
N ASN A 29 -4.54 -0.64 -19.64
CA ASN A 29 -5.84 -0.22 -20.14
C ASN A 29 -6.91 -0.44 -19.05
N SER A 30 -7.88 -1.31 -19.30
CA SER A 30 -8.92 -1.61 -18.30
C SER A 30 -8.61 -2.86 -17.47
N GLU A 31 -7.47 -3.51 -17.70
CA GLU A 31 -7.13 -4.74 -17.03
C GLU A 31 -6.22 -4.50 -15.82
N ARG A 32 -6.44 -5.25 -14.76
CA ARG A 32 -5.60 -5.27 -13.57
C ARG A 32 -4.89 -6.61 -13.51
N LYS A 33 -3.57 -6.56 -13.48
CA LYS A 33 -2.77 -7.77 -13.32
C LYS A 33 -2.12 -7.74 -11.94
N LYS A 34 -2.45 -8.72 -11.10
CA LYS A 34 -1.85 -8.81 -9.78
C LYS A 34 -0.38 -9.21 -9.91
N LEU A 35 0.50 -8.41 -9.35
CA LEU A 35 1.93 -8.66 -9.38
C LEU A 35 2.41 -9.39 -8.14
N MET A 36 1.87 -9.03 -6.97
CA MET A 36 2.27 -9.65 -5.72
C MET A 36 1.29 -9.29 -4.61
N SER A 37 1.36 -10.02 -3.51
CA SER A 37 0.71 -9.66 -2.25
C SER A 37 1.64 -10.01 -1.10
N THR A 38 1.53 -9.25 -0.02
CA THR A 38 2.35 -9.47 1.17
C THR A 38 1.65 -8.91 2.40
N LYS A 39 2.00 -9.43 3.56
CA LYS A 39 1.59 -8.83 4.83
C LYS A 39 2.74 -8.00 5.37
N LEU A 40 2.42 -6.82 5.89
CA LEU A 40 3.44 -5.94 6.42
C LEU A 40 4.01 -6.49 7.72
N ASN A 41 5.31 -6.24 7.93
CA ASN A 41 6.03 -6.72 9.09
C ASN A 41 5.81 -5.80 10.30
N GLU A 42 6.56 -6.03 11.37
CA GLU A 42 6.43 -5.27 12.61
C GLU A 42 6.74 -3.78 12.45
N ASP A 43 7.48 -3.41 11.42
CA ASP A 43 7.80 -2.02 11.13
C ASP A 43 6.78 -1.37 10.20
N GLY A 44 5.73 -2.10 9.77
CA GLY A 44 4.76 -1.60 8.82
C GLY A 44 5.31 -1.55 7.40
N ARG A 45 6.32 -2.35 7.10
CA ARG A 45 6.96 -2.41 5.79
C ARG A 45 6.88 -3.83 5.23
N ALA A 46 7.05 -3.96 3.93
CA ALA A 46 7.21 -5.28 3.32
C ALA A 46 8.65 -5.76 3.55
N ASN A 47 8.83 -7.07 3.68
CA ASN A 47 10.17 -7.64 3.86
C ASN A 47 11.04 -7.52 2.62
N SER A 48 10.41 -7.32 1.46
CA SER A 48 11.10 -7.14 0.18
C SER A 48 10.46 -6.00 -0.56
N PRO A 49 11.13 -5.41 -1.56
CA PRO A 49 10.48 -4.40 -2.39
C PRO A 49 9.21 -4.96 -3.04
N LEU A 50 8.22 -4.10 -3.23
CA LEU A 50 6.96 -4.50 -3.88
C LEU A 50 7.17 -4.76 -5.37
N ALA A 51 8.09 -4.04 -5.98
CA ALA A 51 8.48 -4.25 -7.37
C ALA A 51 9.92 -3.81 -7.55
N GLU A 52 10.64 -4.57 -8.35
CA GLU A 52 12.01 -4.26 -8.75
C GLU A 52 12.34 -5.08 -10.00
N GLY A 53 13.40 -4.72 -10.70
CA GLY A 53 13.81 -5.43 -11.90
C GLY A 53 12.77 -5.34 -13.01
N ASP A 54 12.48 -6.48 -13.63
CA ASP A 54 11.63 -6.55 -14.83
C ASP A 54 10.18 -6.12 -14.60
N VAL A 55 9.71 -6.14 -13.35
CA VAL A 55 8.33 -5.73 -13.04
C VAL A 55 8.25 -4.26 -12.61
N PHE A 56 9.38 -3.58 -12.47
CA PHE A 56 9.43 -2.16 -12.14
C PHE A 56 9.61 -1.36 -13.42
N ILE A 57 8.51 -1.08 -14.10
CA ILE A 57 8.51 -0.46 -15.42
C ILE A 57 7.62 0.78 -15.43
N LYS A 58 7.78 1.60 -16.45
CA LYS A 58 6.93 2.76 -16.67
C LYS A 58 5.48 2.31 -16.85
N GLY A 59 4.55 2.99 -16.18
CA GLY A 59 3.14 2.66 -16.31
C GLY A 59 2.35 3.02 -15.07
N LYS A 60 1.12 2.53 -15.04
CA LYS A 60 0.20 2.77 -13.93
C LYS A 60 0.09 1.53 -13.06
N TYR A 61 0.02 1.76 -11.77
CA TYR A 61 -0.04 0.71 -10.76
C TYR A 61 -1.16 1.02 -9.77
N GLU A 62 -1.56 0.00 -9.03
CA GLU A 62 -2.55 0.15 -7.99
C GLU A 62 -2.08 -0.63 -6.76
N LEU A 63 -2.04 0.05 -5.61
CA LEU A 63 -1.82 -0.58 -4.32
C LEU A 63 -3.16 -0.68 -3.59
N VAL A 64 -3.46 -1.86 -3.06
CA VAL A 64 -4.64 -2.09 -2.24
C VAL A 64 -4.17 -2.44 -0.84
N PHE A 65 -4.57 -1.63 0.13
CA PHE A 65 -4.26 -1.83 1.54
C PHE A 65 -5.54 -2.27 2.24
N HIS A 66 -5.54 -3.48 2.79
CA HIS A 66 -6.73 -4.05 3.45
C HIS A 66 -6.81 -3.57 4.89
N ILE A 67 -7.09 -2.29 5.07
CA ILE A 67 -7.06 -1.68 6.40
C ILE A 67 -8.34 -1.93 7.21
N GLY A 68 -9.45 -2.24 6.56
CA GLY A 68 -10.67 -2.57 7.27
C GLY A 68 -10.49 -3.81 8.14
N ASP A 69 -9.86 -4.84 7.60
CA ASP A 69 -9.56 -6.06 8.34
C ASP A 69 -8.59 -5.80 9.50
N TYR A 70 -7.66 -4.89 9.29
CA TYR A 70 -6.69 -4.53 10.32
C TYR A 70 -7.36 -3.83 11.49
N PHE A 71 -8.20 -2.82 11.21
CA PHE A 71 -8.80 -2.00 12.26
C PHE A 71 -9.96 -2.65 13.00
N LYS A 72 -10.61 -3.66 12.44
CA LYS A 72 -11.77 -4.27 13.09
C LYS A 72 -11.42 -4.89 14.44
N ASN A 73 -10.17 -5.25 14.66
CA ASN A 73 -9.70 -5.82 15.92
C ASN A 73 -9.04 -4.78 16.83
N ILE A 74 -8.94 -3.53 16.41
CA ILE A 74 -8.18 -2.50 17.11
C ILE A 74 -9.09 -1.37 17.61
N SER A 75 -10.12 -1.04 16.86
CA SER A 75 -11.00 0.06 17.21
C SER A 75 -12.46 -0.38 17.16
N SER A 76 -13.33 0.42 17.81
CA SER A 76 -14.77 0.18 17.81
C SER A 76 -15.38 0.72 16.53
N THR A 77 -15.07 0.10 15.43
CA THR A 77 -15.67 0.47 14.15
C THR A 77 -17.06 -0.18 14.03
N SER A 78 -17.90 0.37 13.16
CA SER A 78 -19.21 -0.20 12.86
C SER A 78 -19.06 -1.52 12.10
N ASP A 79 -20.15 -2.30 11.99
CA ASP A 79 -20.14 -3.58 11.27
C ASP A 79 -19.61 -3.44 9.85
N VAL A 80 -19.96 -2.33 9.21
CA VAL A 80 -19.41 -1.97 7.90
C VAL A 80 -18.47 -0.78 8.15
N PRO A 81 -17.16 -0.98 8.01
CA PRO A 81 -16.22 0.11 8.29
C PRO A 81 -16.36 1.24 7.27
N PHE A 82 -16.08 2.47 7.71
CA PHE A 82 -16.10 3.60 6.79
C PHE A 82 -15.01 3.45 5.72
N LEU A 83 -13.78 3.21 6.16
CA LEU A 83 -12.70 2.83 5.24
C LEU A 83 -12.49 1.33 5.32
N ASP A 84 -12.68 0.65 4.21
CA ASP A 84 -12.45 -0.79 4.10
C ASP A 84 -11.09 -1.02 3.44
N ASP A 85 -11.04 -1.08 2.12
CA ASP A 85 -9.77 -1.14 1.41
C ASP A 85 -9.39 0.27 0.98
N VAL A 86 -8.14 0.64 1.23
CA VAL A 86 -7.59 1.88 0.66
C VAL A 86 -6.90 1.53 -0.64
N VAL A 87 -7.34 2.14 -1.73
CA VAL A 87 -6.83 1.88 -3.06
C VAL A 87 -6.12 3.12 -3.57
N ILE A 88 -4.84 2.98 -3.88
CA ILE A 88 -4.03 4.08 -4.40
C ILE A 88 -3.58 3.72 -5.81
N ARG A 89 -4.06 4.47 -6.81
CA ARG A 89 -3.54 4.37 -8.17
C ARG A 89 -2.48 5.44 -8.37
N PHE A 90 -1.36 5.02 -8.90
CA PHE A 90 -0.24 5.94 -9.11
C PHE A 90 0.50 5.54 -10.37
N GLY A 91 1.33 6.45 -10.85
CA GLY A 91 2.11 6.23 -12.06
C GLY A 91 3.59 6.21 -11.76
N ILE A 92 4.30 5.33 -12.44
CA ILE A 92 5.76 5.37 -12.49
C ILE A 92 6.12 5.93 -13.86
N SER A 93 6.57 7.17 -13.86
CA SER A 93 6.94 7.88 -15.08
C SER A 93 8.38 7.55 -15.48
N ASP A 94 9.24 7.37 -14.52
CA ASP A 94 10.65 7.14 -14.75
C ASP A 94 11.15 5.97 -13.89
N PRO A 95 11.25 4.75 -14.46
CA PRO A 95 11.66 3.59 -13.70
C PRO A 95 13.14 3.58 -13.32
N THR A 96 13.88 4.62 -13.69
CA THR A 96 15.26 4.79 -13.20
C THR A 96 15.30 5.45 -11.83
N GLN A 97 14.15 5.89 -11.31
CA GLN A 97 14.03 6.48 -9.98
C GLN A 97 13.38 5.51 -9.00
N HIS A 98 13.76 5.64 -7.74
CA HIS A 98 13.13 4.91 -6.65
C HIS A 98 11.77 5.56 -6.31
N TYR A 99 10.75 4.73 -6.06
CA TYR A 99 9.43 5.21 -5.65
C TYR A 99 9.06 4.61 -4.31
N HIS A 100 8.62 5.47 -3.40
CA HIS A 100 8.12 5.07 -2.10
C HIS A 100 6.71 5.64 -1.94
N VAL A 101 5.74 4.76 -1.68
CA VAL A 101 4.32 5.13 -1.56
C VAL A 101 3.87 4.79 -0.13
N PRO A 102 4.02 5.72 0.81
CA PRO A 102 3.60 5.47 2.19
C PRO A 102 2.11 5.73 2.37
N LEU A 103 1.55 5.15 3.42
CA LEU A 103 0.16 5.36 3.80
C LEU A 103 0.10 5.74 5.27
N LEU A 104 -0.55 6.86 5.56
CA LEU A 104 -0.89 7.25 6.93
C LEU A 104 -2.39 7.07 7.05
N VAL A 105 -2.86 6.22 7.95
CA VAL A 105 -4.24 5.77 7.91
C VAL A 105 -4.86 5.65 9.30
N SER A 106 -6.13 6.01 9.39
CA SER A 106 -7.00 5.75 10.53
C SER A 106 -8.26 5.05 10.00
N PRO A 107 -9.18 4.62 10.87
CA PRO A 107 -10.43 4.03 10.37
C PRO A 107 -11.28 4.99 9.53
N TRP A 108 -11.02 6.30 9.58
CA TRP A 108 -11.88 7.30 8.94
C TRP A 108 -11.17 8.20 7.93
N SER A 109 -9.84 8.14 7.83
CA SER A 109 -9.10 9.02 6.91
C SER A 109 -7.75 8.42 6.56
N TYR A 110 -7.20 8.86 5.43
CA TYR A 110 -5.84 8.47 5.06
C TYR A 110 -5.20 9.56 4.21
N SER A 111 -3.88 9.50 4.17
CA SER A 111 -3.10 10.33 3.26
C SER A 111 -1.94 9.52 2.70
N THR A 112 -1.45 9.94 1.56
CA THR A 112 -0.31 9.34 0.90
C THR A 112 0.49 10.44 0.20
N TYR A 113 1.73 10.13 -0.15
CA TYR A 113 2.58 11.04 -0.92
C TYR A 113 3.63 10.20 -1.64
N ARG A 114 4.32 10.82 -2.59
CA ARG A 114 5.45 10.16 -3.22
C ARG A 114 6.71 10.44 -2.41
N GLY A 115 7.23 9.40 -1.77
CA GLY A 115 8.52 9.46 -1.11
C GLY A 115 9.64 9.14 -2.08
N SER A 116 10.83 9.28 -1.64
CA SER A 116 12.02 8.98 -2.45
C SER A 116 12.78 7.78 -1.90
#